data_992401298e1b0996542e387bcd87b96a
#
_entry.id   992401298e1b0996542e387bcd87b96a
#
_cell.length_a   1.000
_cell.length_b   1.000
_cell.length_c   1.000
_cell.angle_alpha   90.00
_cell.angle_beta   90.00
_cell.angle_gamma   90.00
#
_symmetry.space_group_name_H-M   'P 1'
#
loop_
_entity.id
_entity.type
_entity.pdbx_description
1 polymer ?
#
loop_
_entity_poly.entity_id
_entity_poly.type
_entity_poly.pdbx_seq_one_letter_code
_entity_poly.pdbx_strand_id
1 'polypeptide(L)'
;MGLVYAEIELINAEDLALAKKHYIGEEEIKRMWVTGLVDTGSYMLCINESIQAQMQFPVMEKRIGQMANGDRIECDVVSQVEVRFKNRRTICNAMILPGDSEVLIGAIPLKDMDVLIHRNVGPPLRQELIVNPEHPYFARGRPVR
;
A
#
# COMPACT_ATOMS: atom_id res chain seq x y z
N MET A 1 -18.25 12.65 -7.50
CA MET A 1 -17.32 11.98 -6.59
C MET A 1 -15.93 12.06 -7.15
N GLY A 2 -15.03 12.63 -6.43
CA GLY A 2 -13.65 12.73 -6.88
C GLY A 2 -12.85 11.48 -6.55
N LEU A 3 -11.79 11.27 -7.29
CA LEU A 3 -10.82 10.24 -6.97
C LEU A 3 -9.90 10.77 -5.89
N VAL A 4 -9.45 9.86 -5.01
CA VAL A 4 -8.54 10.21 -3.93
C VAL A 4 -7.22 9.50 -4.17
N TYR A 5 -6.15 10.26 -4.29
CA TYR A 5 -4.80 9.73 -4.45
C TYR A 5 -3.98 10.01 -3.20
N ALA A 6 -3.07 9.13 -2.90
CA ALA A 6 -2.18 9.30 -1.77
C ALA A 6 -0.76 8.90 -2.14
N GLU A 7 0.20 9.63 -1.60
CA GLU A 7 1.61 9.28 -1.73
C GLU A 7 1.97 8.32 -0.61
N ILE A 8 2.46 7.16 -0.98
CA ILE A 8 2.88 6.15 -0.02
C ILE A 8 4.29 5.69 -0.32
N GLU A 9 5.00 5.28 0.71
CA GLU A 9 6.31 4.67 0.53
C GLU A 9 6.15 3.17 0.59
N LEU A 10 6.71 2.48 -0.39
CA LEU A 10 6.79 1.03 -0.40
C LEU A 10 8.19 0.62 0.01
N ILE A 11 8.31 -0.34 0.90
CA ILE A 11 9.60 -0.83 1.37
C ILE A 11 9.55 -2.35 1.33
N ASN A 12 10.62 -2.97 0.89
CA ASN A 12 10.74 -4.42 0.91
C ASN A 12 11.03 -4.84 2.36
N ALA A 13 10.03 -5.42 3.02
CA ALA A 13 10.15 -5.77 4.44
C ALA A 13 11.12 -6.94 4.67
N GLU A 14 11.33 -7.78 3.66
CA GLU A 14 12.35 -8.83 3.74
C GLU A 14 13.74 -8.19 3.83
N ASP A 15 13.98 -7.17 3.01
CA ASP A 15 15.25 -6.43 3.07
C ASP A 15 15.44 -5.76 4.43
N LEU A 16 14.36 -5.19 4.98
CA LEU A 16 14.43 -4.58 6.31
C LEU A 16 14.87 -5.60 7.36
N ALA A 17 14.29 -6.79 7.30
CA ALA A 17 14.64 -7.86 8.23
C ALA A 17 16.10 -8.29 8.06
N LEU A 18 16.54 -8.41 6.82
CA LEU A 18 17.94 -8.78 6.54
C LEU A 18 18.92 -7.72 7.00
N ALA A 19 18.59 -6.45 6.81
CA ALA A 19 19.43 -5.34 7.27
C ALA A 19 19.50 -5.32 8.80
N LYS A 20 18.38 -5.58 9.46
CA LYS A 20 18.33 -5.61 10.91
C LYS A 20 19.19 -6.72 11.47
N LYS A 21 19.32 -7.83 10.75
CA LYS A 21 20.18 -8.95 11.14
C LYS A 21 21.60 -8.81 10.62
N HIS A 22 21.90 -7.70 9.98
CA HIS A 22 23.24 -7.39 9.44
C HIS A 22 23.68 -8.30 8.30
N TYR A 23 22.73 -8.90 7.56
CA TYR A 23 23.06 -9.66 6.35
C TYR A 23 23.25 -8.75 5.16
N ILE A 24 22.60 -7.59 5.15
CA ILE A 24 22.79 -6.57 4.12
C ILE A 24 22.92 -5.21 4.79
N GLY A 25 23.41 -4.23 4.04
CA GLY A 25 23.50 -2.85 4.52
C GLY A 25 22.20 -2.10 4.34
N GLU A 26 22.06 -1.01 5.07
CA GLU A 26 20.86 -0.16 4.98
C GLU A 26 20.62 0.33 3.56
N GLU A 27 21.69 0.61 2.82
CA GLU A 27 21.59 1.10 1.44
C GLU A 27 21.09 0.06 0.45
N GLU A 28 21.04 -1.20 0.86
CA GLU A 28 20.54 -2.28 0.00
C GLU A 28 19.04 -2.53 0.17
N ILE A 29 18.41 -1.83 1.11
CA ILE A 29 16.96 -1.95 1.32
C ILE A 29 16.25 -1.28 0.15
N LYS A 30 15.45 -2.05 -0.57
CA LYS A 30 14.68 -1.51 -1.69
C LYS A 30 13.47 -0.76 -1.16
N ARG A 31 13.32 0.47 -1.60
CA ARG A 31 12.20 1.33 -1.23
C ARG A 31 11.90 2.32 -2.35
N MET A 32 10.66 2.76 -2.43
CA MET A 32 10.29 3.78 -3.41
C MET A 32 8.99 4.45 -3.01
N TRP A 33 8.82 5.68 -3.45
CA TRP A 33 7.56 6.42 -3.28
C TRP A 33 6.69 6.19 -4.50
N VAL A 34 5.41 5.97 -4.27
CA VAL A 34 4.44 5.82 -5.35
C VAL A 34 3.18 6.59 -5.01
N THR A 35 2.46 6.98 -6.06
CA THR A 35 1.13 7.57 -5.91
C THR A 35 0.12 6.46 -6.15
N GLY A 36 -0.78 6.25 -5.20
CA GLY A 36 -1.80 5.24 -5.33
C GLY A 36 -3.20 5.82 -5.26
N LEU A 37 -4.12 5.19 -5.96
CA LEU A 37 -5.54 5.51 -5.88
C LEU A 37 -6.13 4.80 -4.68
N VAL A 38 -6.77 5.57 -3.80
CA VAL A 38 -7.46 5.01 -2.64
C VAL A 38 -8.74 4.36 -3.13
N ASP A 39 -8.81 3.04 -3.08
CA ASP A 39 -9.91 2.26 -3.64
C ASP A 39 -10.47 1.32 -2.58
N THR A 40 -11.49 1.77 -1.87
CA THR A 40 -12.10 0.99 -0.80
C THR A 40 -12.88 -0.21 -1.32
N GLY A 41 -13.16 -0.26 -2.61
CA GLY A 41 -13.79 -1.41 -3.25
C GLY A 41 -12.81 -2.55 -3.55
N SER A 42 -11.52 -2.29 -3.45
CA SER A 42 -10.49 -3.30 -3.59
C SER A 42 -10.09 -3.78 -2.20
N TYR A 43 -9.81 -5.08 -2.04
CA TYR A 43 -9.35 -5.60 -0.75
C TYR A 43 -7.85 -5.39 -0.57
N MET A 44 -7.09 -5.75 -1.57
CA MET A 44 -5.64 -5.81 -1.48
C MET A 44 -4.99 -4.53 -1.99
N LEU A 45 -3.76 -4.34 -1.58
CA LEU A 45 -2.88 -3.44 -2.28
C LEU A 45 -2.62 -4.03 -3.66
N CYS A 46 -2.71 -3.23 -4.71
CA CYS A 46 -2.35 -3.65 -6.06
C CYS A 46 -1.22 -2.77 -6.55
N ILE A 47 -0.13 -3.39 -6.95
CA ILE A 47 0.98 -2.69 -7.57
C ILE A 47 1.14 -3.23 -8.99
N ASN A 48 2.10 -2.74 -9.74
CA ASN A 48 2.24 -3.17 -11.12
C ASN A 48 3.59 -3.86 -11.37
N GLU A 49 3.74 -4.39 -12.58
CA GLU A 49 4.95 -5.13 -12.94
C GLU A 49 6.20 -4.26 -12.90
N SER A 50 6.08 -2.99 -13.24
CA SER A 50 7.23 -2.06 -13.19
C SER A 50 7.73 -1.87 -11.78
N ILE A 51 6.82 -1.71 -10.83
CA ILE A 51 7.18 -1.59 -9.42
C ILE A 51 7.80 -2.88 -8.91
N GLN A 52 7.19 -4.03 -9.25
CA GLN A 52 7.71 -5.32 -8.82
C GLN A 52 9.13 -5.57 -9.36
N ALA A 53 9.40 -5.14 -10.59
CA ALA A 53 10.74 -5.29 -11.17
C ALA A 53 11.79 -4.55 -10.33
N GLN A 54 11.44 -3.41 -9.75
CA GLN A 54 12.35 -2.63 -8.92
C GLN A 54 12.41 -3.15 -7.50
N MET A 55 11.26 -3.51 -6.93
CA MET A 55 11.15 -3.84 -5.51
C MET A 55 11.43 -5.29 -5.18
N GLN A 56 11.25 -6.19 -6.14
CA GLN A 56 11.57 -7.61 -6.00
C GLN A 56 10.96 -8.25 -4.76
N PHE A 57 9.70 -7.94 -4.48
CA PHE A 57 9.00 -8.59 -3.38
C PHE A 57 8.89 -10.10 -3.63
N PRO A 58 8.97 -10.93 -2.58
CA PRO A 58 8.87 -12.38 -2.78
C PRO A 58 7.48 -12.80 -3.24
N VAL A 59 7.44 -13.59 -4.31
CA VAL A 59 6.19 -14.11 -4.85
C VAL A 59 5.74 -15.27 -3.98
N MET A 60 4.49 -15.24 -3.52
CA MET A 60 3.96 -16.30 -2.66
C MET A 60 2.95 -17.21 -3.35
N GLU A 61 2.19 -16.69 -4.29
CA GLU A 61 1.18 -17.47 -4.99
C GLU A 61 0.69 -16.74 -6.23
N LYS A 62 -0.17 -17.40 -7.01
CA LYS A 62 -0.86 -16.78 -8.12
C LYS A 62 -2.35 -16.78 -7.83
N ARG A 63 -3.03 -15.73 -8.29
CA ARG A 63 -4.49 -15.61 -8.17
C ARG A 63 -5.06 -15.10 -9.46
N ILE A 64 -6.34 -15.38 -9.66
CA ILE A 64 -7.06 -14.83 -10.79
C ILE A 64 -7.62 -13.49 -10.37
N GLY A 65 -7.17 -12.42 -11.05
CA GLY A 65 -7.69 -11.09 -10.87
C GLY A 65 -8.72 -10.79 -11.92
N GLN A 66 -9.67 -9.92 -11.60
CA GLN A 66 -10.66 -9.47 -12.55
C GLN A 66 -10.40 -8.01 -12.87
N MET A 67 -10.26 -7.73 -14.16
CA MET A 67 -10.02 -6.38 -14.63
C MET A 67 -11.34 -5.60 -14.68
N ALA A 68 -11.24 -4.27 -14.81
CA ALA A 68 -12.40 -3.40 -14.86
C ALA A 68 -13.33 -3.73 -16.01
N ASN A 69 -12.78 -4.25 -17.12
CA ASN A 69 -13.57 -4.64 -18.29
C ASN A 69 -14.19 -6.03 -18.16
N GLY A 70 -14.00 -6.70 -17.02
CA GLY A 70 -14.54 -8.03 -16.78
C GLY A 70 -13.59 -9.17 -17.13
N ASP A 71 -12.51 -8.89 -17.82
CA ASP A 71 -11.54 -9.93 -18.17
C ASP A 71 -10.86 -10.47 -16.93
N ARG A 72 -10.52 -11.76 -16.97
CA ARG A 72 -9.78 -12.42 -15.90
C ARG A 72 -8.34 -12.60 -16.31
N ILE A 73 -7.44 -12.31 -15.40
CA ILE A 73 -6.02 -12.52 -15.62
C ILE A 73 -5.42 -13.23 -14.42
N GLU A 74 -4.36 -13.99 -14.68
CA GLU A 74 -3.62 -14.60 -13.59
C GLU A 74 -2.55 -13.61 -13.14
N CYS A 75 -2.53 -13.31 -11.85
CA CYS A 75 -1.61 -12.35 -11.26
C CYS A 75 -0.78 -13.00 -10.18
N ASP A 76 0.47 -12.60 -10.07
CA ASP A 76 1.29 -12.95 -8.93
C ASP A 76 0.80 -12.19 -7.70
N VAL A 77 0.82 -12.84 -6.56
CA VAL A 77 0.63 -12.21 -5.28
C VAL A 77 1.97 -12.25 -4.56
N VAL A 78 2.42 -11.10 -4.11
CA VAL A 78 3.69 -10.96 -3.39
C VAL A 78 3.44 -10.67 -1.94
N SER A 79 4.43 -10.97 -1.10
CA SER A 79 4.36 -10.71 0.33
C SER A 79 5.44 -9.72 0.74
N GLN A 80 5.48 -9.38 2.01
CA GLN A 80 6.52 -8.53 2.60
C GLN A 80 6.54 -7.12 2.02
N VAL A 81 5.36 -6.59 1.72
CA VAL A 81 5.25 -5.22 1.22
C VAL A 81 4.93 -4.32 2.41
N GLU A 82 5.91 -3.55 2.83
CA GLU A 82 5.66 -2.55 3.86
C GLU A 82 5.17 -1.27 3.17
N VAL A 83 4.06 -0.75 3.68
CA VAL A 83 3.46 0.49 3.18
C VAL A 83 3.52 1.51 4.30
N ARG A 84 4.02 2.69 4.00
CA ARG A 84 4.06 3.79 4.96
C ARG A 84 3.32 4.99 4.42
N PHE A 85 2.48 5.54 5.25
CA PHE A 85 1.74 6.77 4.97
C PHE A 85 1.79 7.64 6.22
N LYS A 86 2.52 8.75 6.14
CA LYS A 86 2.74 9.64 7.29
C LYS A 86 3.29 8.83 8.48
N ASN A 87 2.65 8.89 9.64
CA ASN A 87 3.14 8.15 10.80
C ASN A 87 2.54 6.73 10.92
N ARG A 88 1.95 6.23 9.83
CA ARG A 88 1.31 4.91 9.80
C ARG A 88 2.11 3.95 8.94
N ARG A 89 2.00 2.67 9.27
CA ARG A 89 2.62 1.64 8.44
C ARG A 89 1.83 0.34 8.56
N THR A 90 1.96 -0.49 7.54
CA THR A 90 1.43 -1.84 7.53
C THR A 90 2.36 -2.71 6.70
N ILE A 91 2.33 -4.01 6.92
CA ILE A 91 2.99 -4.99 6.05
C ILE A 91 1.89 -5.88 5.53
N CYS A 92 1.78 -5.97 4.22
CA CYS A 92 0.68 -6.69 3.61
C CYS A 92 1.14 -7.42 2.35
N ASN A 93 0.23 -8.22 1.81
CA ASN A 93 0.41 -8.82 0.50
C ASN A 93 -0.07 -7.84 -0.56
N ALA A 94 0.44 -8.01 -1.78
CA ALA A 94 0.02 -7.19 -2.90
C ALA A 94 -0.18 -8.03 -4.13
N MET A 95 -1.14 -7.65 -4.95
CA MET A 95 -1.38 -8.26 -6.25
C MET A 95 -0.61 -7.47 -7.29
N ILE A 96 0.02 -8.18 -8.23
CA ILE A 96 0.79 -7.55 -9.30
C ILE A 96 -0.10 -7.44 -10.53
N LEU A 97 -0.45 -6.22 -10.90
CA LEU A 97 -1.23 -5.94 -12.10
C LEU A 97 -0.30 -5.77 -13.31
N PRO A 98 -0.81 -5.98 -14.52
CA PRO A 98 0.05 -5.91 -15.72
C PRO A 98 0.64 -4.53 -15.97
N GLY A 99 1.82 -4.52 -16.56
CA GLY A 99 2.47 -3.31 -17.09
C GLY A 99 2.61 -2.19 -16.08
N ASP A 100 2.08 -1.03 -16.43
CA ASP A 100 2.13 0.18 -15.63
C ASP A 100 0.77 0.53 -15.04
N SER A 101 -0.06 -0.48 -14.78
CA SER A 101 -1.38 -0.27 -14.17
C SER A 101 -1.27 0.60 -12.93
N GLU A 102 -2.32 1.36 -12.69
CA GLU A 102 -2.37 2.26 -11.55
C GLU A 102 -2.30 1.48 -10.23
N VAL A 103 -1.54 2.02 -9.28
CA VAL A 103 -1.46 1.44 -7.93
C VAL A 103 -2.80 1.68 -7.23
N LEU A 104 -3.35 0.62 -6.64
CA LEU A 104 -4.61 0.70 -5.90
C LEU A 104 -4.33 0.39 -4.43
N ILE A 105 -4.78 1.27 -3.55
CA ILE A 105 -4.63 1.06 -2.12
C ILE A 105 -5.98 0.57 -1.61
N GLY A 106 -6.06 -0.73 -1.37
CA GLY A 106 -7.31 -1.38 -0.99
C GLY A 106 -7.61 -1.32 0.50
N ALA A 107 -8.71 -1.96 0.88
CA ALA A 107 -9.25 -1.88 2.23
C ALA A 107 -8.31 -2.45 3.29
N ILE A 108 -7.59 -3.53 2.98
CA ILE A 108 -6.72 -4.16 3.97
C ILE A 108 -5.62 -3.22 4.48
N PRO A 109 -4.77 -2.64 3.60
CA PRO A 109 -3.76 -1.72 4.10
C PRO A 109 -4.37 -0.46 4.72
N LEU A 110 -5.48 0.04 4.17
CA LEU A 110 -6.11 1.24 4.73
C LEU A 110 -6.60 1.01 6.15
N LYS A 111 -7.24 -0.11 6.40
CA LYS A 111 -7.74 -0.44 7.74
C LYS A 111 -6.62 -0.68 8.72
N ASP A 112 -5.59 -1.38 8.30
CA ASP A 112 -4.49 -1.68 9.21
C ASP A 112 -3.72 -0.41 9.60
N MET A 113 -3.62 0.53 8.67
CA MET A 113 -2.97 1.80 8.95
C MET A 113 -3.87 2.78 9.71
N ASP A 114 -5.14 2.47 9.83
CA ASP A 114 -6.10 3.33 10.54
C ASP A 114 -6.14 4.73 9.92
N VAL A 115 -6.38 4.76 8.62
CA VAL A 115 -6.51 5.99 7.84
C VAL A 115 -7.90 6.05 7.24
N LEU A 116 -8.34 7.23 6.90
CA LEU A 116 -9.67 7.41 6.34
C LEU A 116 -9.69 8.56 5.33
N ILE A 117 -10.73 8.58 4.52
CA ILE A 117 -10.93 9.66 3.58
C ILE A 117 -11.65 10.79 4.29
N HIS A 118 -11.04 11.97 4.22
CA HIS A 118 -11.61 13.18 4.79
C HIS A 118 -12.11 14.09 3.68
N ARG A 119 -13.33 14.58 3.86
CA ARG A 119 -13.91 15.56 2.95
C ARG A 119 -13.97 16.90 3.68
N ASN A 120 -13.36 17.93 3.11
CA ASN A 120 -13.44 19.25 3.72
C ASN A 120 -14.84 19.85 3.53
N VAL A 121 -15.20 20.73 4.43
CA VAL A 121 -16.46 21.46 4.38
C VAL A 121 -16.24 22.76 3.62
N GLY A 122 -17.12 23.03 2.67
CA GLY A 122 -17.06 24.25 1.90
C GLY A 122 -16.16 24.18 0.68
N PRO A 123 -16.18 25.22 -0.17
CA PRO A 123 -15.39 25.24 -1.39
C PRO A 123 -13.93 25.58 -1.11
N PRO A 124 -12.99 25.05 -1.93
CA PRO A 124 -13.27 24.00 -2.89
C PRO A 124 -13.47 22.66 -2.18
N LEU A 125 -14.41 21.86 -2.69
CA LEU A 125 -14.63 20.53 -2.14
C LEU A 125 -13.45 19.64 -2.48
N ARG A 126 -12.86 19.05 -1.47
CA ARG A 126 -11.71 18.17 -1.64
C ARG A 126 -11.86 16.95 -0.75
N GLN A 127 -11.31 15.86 -1.21
CA GLN A 127 -11.20 14.66 -0.42
C GLN A 127 -9.74 14.25 -0.38
N GLU A 128 -9.28 13.79 0.76
CA GLU A 128 -7.91 13.33 0.90
C GLU A 128 -7.82 12.23 1.92
N LEU A 129 -6.79 11.43 1.81
CA LEU A 129 -6.51 10.40 2.81
C LEU A 129 -5.81 11.07 3.99
N ILE A 130 -6.31 10.78 5.18
CA ILE A 130 -5.71 11.32 6.41
C ILE A 130 -5.56 10.21 7.44
N VAL A 131 -4.66 10.43 8.36
CA VAL A 131 -4.55 9.61 9.56
C VAL A 131 -5.82 9.83 10.37
N ASN A 132 -6.38 8.76 10.94
CA ASN A 132 -7.60 8.87 11.74
C ASN A 132 -7.37 9.86 12.89
N PRO A 133 -8.10 10.97 12.92
CA PRO A 133 -7.87 12.01 13.94
C PRO A 133 -8.24 11.56 15.35
N GLU A 134 -9.04 10.51 15.49
CA GLU A 134 -9.36 9.96 16.81
C GLU A 134 -8.21 9.12 17.35
N HIS A 135 -7.27 8.73 16.51
CA HIS A 135 -6.11 7.95 16.89
C HIS A 135 -4.86 8.62 16.31
N PRO A 136 -4.45 9.78 16.84
CA PRO A 136 -3.38 10.56 16.21
C PRO A 136 -1.99 9.92 16.36
N TYR A 137 -1.86 8.97 17.29
CA TYR A 137 -0.60 8.30 17.52
C TYR A 137 -0.49 7.05 16.68
N PHE A 138 0.71 6.54 16.58
CA PHE A 138 0.97 5.34 15.83
C PHE A 138 0.05 4.21 16.30
N ALA A 139 -0.51 3.45 15.36
CA ALA A 139 -1.53 2.47 15.68
C ALA A 139 -1.10 1.45 16.73
N ARG A 140 0.14 0.94 16.61
CA ARG A 140 0.64 -0.01 17.61
C ARG A 140 0.93 0.64 18.94
N GLY A 141 1.01 1.97 18.96
CA GLY A 141 1.13 2.74 20.19
C GLY A 141 -0.21 3.23 20.68
N ARG A 142 -1.28 2.60 20.23
CA ARG A 142 -2.61 2.95 20.65
C ARG A 142 -2.73 2.83 22.18
N PRO A 143 -3.38 3.78 22.84
CA PRO A 143 -3.49 3.71 24.29
C PRO A 143 -4.13 2.41 24.75
N VAL A 144 -3.60 1.87 25.82
CA VAL A 144 -4.21 0.73 26.49
C VAL A 144 -5.42 1.24 27.22
N ARG A 145 -6.55 0.60 27.00
CA ARG A 145 -7.79 0.99 27.67
C ARG A 145 -7.89 0.41 29.04
#